data_fafcab1b9e7305e19a49cc1a36cf35c5
#
_entry.id   fafcab1b9e7305e19a49cc1a36cf35c5
#
_cell.length_a   1.000
_cell.length_b   1.000
_cell.length_c   1.000
_cell.angle_alpha   90.00
_cell.angle_beta   90.00
_cell.angle_gamma   90.00
#
_symmetry.space_group_name_H-M   'P 1'
#
loop_
_entity.id
_entity.type
_entity.pdbx_description
1 polymer ?
#
loop_
_entity_poly.entity_id
_entity_poly.type
_entity_poly.pdbx_seq_one_letter_code
_entity_poly.pdbx_strand_id
1 'polypeptide(L)'
;MKIRFYRWYNGLLASLLAFLGYGCSSGEPENYPVMYGSPTVEFQLKGNVTDEDGKAVQGIKVKVQEYFENNNVINIDSVRTDANGKYQLPLILDGFTQKDLNRCKLIVEDTDGAENGEFENDTINLNGEEAKKIKDGEGWFNGAYEVNVDVKLKKK
;
A
#
# COMPACT_ATOMS: atom_id res chain seq x y z
N MET A 1 -15.40 -46.53 51.70
CA MET A 1 -14.39 -47.00 50.72
C MET A 1 -14.34 -46.19 49.42
N LYS A 2 -15.42 -45.60 48.94
CA LYS A 2 -15.46 -44.84 47.65
C LYS A 2 -14.60 -43.57 47.62
N ILE A 3 -14.51 -42.78 48.71
CA ILE A 3 -13.78 -41.50 48.74
C ILE A 3 -12.25 -41.68 48.63
N ARG A 4 -11.67 -42.75 49.14
CA ARG A 4 -10.24 -43.04 49.05
C ARG A 4 -9.82 -43.39 47.61
N PHE A 5 -10.69 -44.08 46.88
CA PHE A 5 -10.45 -44.47 45.49
C PHE A 5 -10.40 -43.24 44.57
N TYR A 6 -11.32 -42.29 44.74
CA TYR A 6 -11.32 -41.04 43.95
C TYR A 6 -10.07 -40.16 44.17
N ARG A 7 -9.56 -40.14 45.40
CA ARG A 7 -8.34 -39.37 45.71
C ARG A 7 -7.11 -39.98 45.06
N TRP A 8 -7.00 -41.29 45.03
CA TRP A 8 -5.91 -42.00 44.34
C TRP A 8 -6.02 -41.85 42.82
N TYR A 9 -7.22 -41.98 42.24
CA TYR A 9 -7.50 -41.81 40.83
C TYR A 9 -7.20 -40.39 40.35
N ASN A 10 -7.59 -39.35 41.07
CA ASN A 10 -7.28 -37.96 40.76
C ASN A 10 -5.77 -37.68 40.81
N GLY A 11 -5.04 -38.28 41.73
CA GLY A 11 -3.58 -38.17 41.77
C GLY A 11 -2.90 -38.80 40.56
N LEU A 12 -3.39 -39.95 40.12
CA LEU A 12 -2.88 -40.63 38.94
C LEU A 12 -3.20 -39.86 37.63
N LEU A 13 -4.38 -39.26 37.55
CA LEU A 13 -4.79 -38.43 36.43
C LEU A 13 -3.95 -37.15 36.38
N ALA A 14 -3.70 -36.48 37.49
CA ALA A 14 -2.87 -35.30 37.60
C ALA A 14 -1.41 -35.56 37.18
N SER A 15 -0.84 -36.71 37.60
CA SER A 15 0.51 -37.10 37.20
C SER A 15 0.61 -37.42 35.70
N LEU A 16 -0.43 -38.03 35.12
CA LEU A 16 -0.50 -38.31 33.69
C LEU A 16 -0.57 -37.00 32.86
N LEU A 17 -1.37 -36.05 33.32
CA LEU A 17 -1.47 -34.72 32.66
C LEU A 17 -0.16 -33.95 32.74
N ALA A 18 0.55 -34.00 33.86
CA ALA A 18 1.88 -33.40 34.02
C ALA A 18 2.91 -34.07 33.10
N PHE A 19 2.83 -35.39 32.92
CA PHE A 19 3.72 -36.14 32.04
C PHE A 19 3.44 -35.85 30.56
N LEU A 20 2.21 -35.53 30.21
CA LEU A 20 1.81 -35.16 28.83
C LEU A 20 2.13 -33.67 28.51
N GLY A 21 2.84 -32.96 29.38
CA GLY A 21 3.31 -31.62 29.07
C GLY A 21 2.24 -30.52 29.19
N TYR A 22 1.08 -30.79 29.78
CA TYR A 22 0.09 -29.78 30.17
C TYR A 22 0.45 -29.03 31.45
N GLY A 23 1.73 -28.93 31.75
CA GLY A 23 2.23 -27.96 32.70
C GLY A 23 2.20 -26.60 32.05
N CYS A 24 1.50 -25.63 32.63
CA CYS A 24 1.74 -24.23 32.28
C CYS A 24 3.23 -23.97 32.56
N SER A 25 4.03 -23.98 31.50
CA SER A 25 5.36 -23.42 31.54
C SER A 25 5.20 -21.94 31.83
N SER A 26 5.54 -21.53 33.06
CA SER A 26 5.81 -20.13 33.38
C SER A 26 7.18 -19.75 32.80
N GLY A 27 7.40 -20.09 31.49
CA GLY A 27 8.45 -19.49 30.72
C GLY A 27 8.13 -18.01 30.61
N GLU A 28 9.11 -17.18 30.93
CA GLU A 28 9.04 -15.75 30.61
C GLU A 28 8.50 -15.62 29.19
N PRO A 29 7.60 -14.65 28.92
CA PRO A 29 7.13 -14.46 27.56
C PRO A 29 8.36 -14.21 26.70
N GLU A 30 8.74 -15.23 25.91
CA GLU A 30 9.68 -14.99 24.83
C GLU A 30 9.10 -13.79 24.09
N ASN A 31 9.91 -12.78 23.94
CA ASN A 31 9.56 -11.50 23.34
C ASN A 31 9.30 -11.78 21.84
N TYR A 32 8.18 -12.49 21.55
CA TYR A 32 7.72 -12.59 20.16
C TYR A 32 7.48 -11.17 19.70
N PRO A 33 8.14 -10.73 18.65
CA PRO A 33 7.81 -9.45 18.08
C PRO A 33 6.32 -9.49 17.74
N VAL A 34 5.51 -8.85 18.58
CA VAL A 34 4.11 -8.62 18.26
C VAL A 34 4.15 -7.88 16.93
N MET A 35 3.72 -8.53 15.86
CA MET A 35 3.55 -7.89 14.57
C MET A 35 2.41 -6.87 14.74
N TYR A 36 2.78 -5.68 15.20
CA TYR A 36 1.94 -4.51 15.03
C TYR A 36 1.86 -4.25 13.52
N GLY A 37 0.67 -3.91 13.02
CA GLY A 37 0.50 -3.59 11.61
C GLY A 37 1.51 -2.53 11.16
N SER A 38 1.91 -2.60 9.89
CA SER A 38 2.79 -1.59 9.31
C SER A 38 2.09 -0.23 9.33
N PRO A 39 2.82 0.84 9.66
CA PRO A 39 2.27 2.18 9.51
C PRO A 39 1.96 2.43 8.04
N THR A 40 0.87 3.14 7.78
CA THR A 40 0.40 3.45 6.43
C THR A 40 0.28 4.95 6.21
N VAL A 41 0.49 5.37 4.99
CA VAL A 41 0.25 6.73 4.51
C VAL A 41 -0.60 6.66 3.23
N GLU A 42 -1.58 7.53 3.13
CA GLU A 42 -2.46 7.60 1.96
C GLU A 42 -2.07 8.80 1.08
N PHE A 43 -2.01 8.57 -0.23
CA PHE A 43 -1.84 9.63 -1.21
C PHE A 43 -2.99 9.62 -2.18
N GLN A 44 -3.45 10.80 -2.56
CA GLN A 44 -4.37 11.01 -3.64
C GLN A 44 -3.64 11.73 -4.77
N LEU A 45 -3.24 10.98 -5.78
CA LEU A 45 -2.67 11.56 -6.99
C LEU A 45 -3.80 12.01 -7.91
N LYS A 46 -3.71 13.23 -8.39
CA LYS A 46 -4.64 13.77 -9.38
C LYS A 46 -3.91 14.69 -10.35
N GLY A 47 -4.51 14.92 -11.49
CA GLY A 47 -3.93 15.84 -12.49
C GLY A 47 -4.70 15.79 -13.79
N ASN A 48 -4.15 16.49 -14.78
CA ASN A 48 -4.67 16.55 -16.12
C ASN A 48 -3.63 16.03 -17.11
N VAL A 49 -4.07 15.26 -18.08
CA VAL A 49 -3.25 14.83 -19.21
C VAL A 49 -3.67 15.67 -20.43
N THR A 50 -2.70 16.36 -21.01
CA THR A 50 -2.89 17.21 -22.20
C THR A 50 -1.91 16.86 -23.28
N ASP A 51 -2.20 17.21 -24.52
CA ASP A 51 -1.25 17.18 -25.63
C ASP A 51 -0.37 18.44 -25.64
N GLU A 52 0.51 18.54 -26.65
CA GLU A 52 1.42 19.68 -26.83
C GLU A 52 0.69 21.00 -27.03
N ASP A 53 -0.52 20.97 -27.57
CA ASP A 53 -1.37 22.12 -27.80
C ASP A 53 -2.21 22.52 -26.57
N GLY A 54 -2.11 21.76 -25.48
CA GLY A 54 -2.87 21.94 -24.25
C GLY A 54 -4.30 21.39 -24.29
N LYS A 55 -4.61 20.59 -25.31
CA LYS A 55 -5.90 19.92 -25.43
C LYS A 55 -5.93 18.69 -24.51
N ALA A 56 -7.03 18.50 -23.79
CA ALA A 56 -7.24 17.36 -22.93
C ALA A 56 -7.20 16.03 -23.72
N VAL A 57 -6.54 15.01 -23.15
CA VAL A 57 -6.42 13.68 -23.77
C VAL A 57 -7.17 12.66 -22.91
N GLN A 58 -8.19 12.07 -23.50
CA GLN A 58 -9.00 11.03 -22.91
C GLN A 58 -8.38 9.64 -23.12
N GLY A 59 -8.71 8.67 -22.25
CA GLY A 59 -8.39 7.24 -22.47
C GLY A 59 -6.98 6.82 -22.05
N ILE A 60 -6.13 7.77 -21.72
CA ILE A 60 -4.74 7.51 -21.30
C ILE A 60 -4.72 6.73 -19.98
N LYS A 61 -4.00 5.63 -19.97
CA LYS A 61 -3.81 4.83 -18.77
C LYS A 61 -2.70 5.44 -17.91
N VAL A 62 -3.08 5.86 -16.71
CA VAL A 62 -2.18 6.38 -15.68
C VAL A 62 -2.05 5.32 -14.60
N LYS A 63 -0.84 4.86 -14.32
CA LYS A 63 -0.56 3.85 -13.28
C LYS A 63 0.60 4.29 -12.41
N VAL A 64 0.60 3.82 -11.15
CA VAL A 64 1.71 4.03 -10.23
C VAL A 64 2.45 2.73 -9.99
N GLN A 65 3.75 2.82 -10.07
CA GLN A 65 4.69 1.75 -9.76
C GLN A 65 5.60 2.15 -8.62
N GLU A 66 5.78 1.26 -7.65
CA GLU A 66 6.76 1.39 -6.58
C GLU A 66 8.00 0.58 -6.90
N TYR A 67 9.17 1.18 -6.70
CA TYR A 67 10.48 0.62 -6.99
C TYR A 67 11.24 0.36 -5.70
N PHE A 68 11.79 -0.83 -5.54
CA PHE A 68 12.58 -1.25 -4.39
C PHE A 68 14.06 -1.42 -4.77
N GLU A 69 14.95 -1.32 -3.79
CA GLU A 69 16.40 -1.41 -3.98
C GLU A 69 16.88 -2.72 -4.63
N ASN A 70 16.12 -3.80 -4.49
CA ASN A 70 16.39 -5.11 -5.11
C ASN A 70 15.91 -5.21 -6.58
N ASN A 71 15.63 -4.10 -7.25
CA ASN A 71 15.02 -4.02 -8.59
C ASN A 71 13.63 -4.66 -8.69
N ASN A 72 12.98 -4.92 -7.58
CA ASN A 72 11.58 -5.33 -7.59
C ASN A 72 10.69 -4.12 -7.87
N VAL A 73 9.68 -4.32 -8.73
CA VAL A 73 8.71 -3.28 -9.11
C VAL A 73 7.31 -3.80 -8.86
N ILE A 74 6.54 -3.07 -8.11
CA ILE A 74 5.15 -3.41 -7.82
C ILE A 74 4.23 -2.39 -8.48
N ASN A 75 3.24 -2.88 -9.23
CA ASN A 75 2.15 -2.04 -9.71
C ASN A 75 1.18 -1.85 -8.56
N ILE A 76 0.96 -0.60 -8.14
CA ILE A 76 0.08 -0.31 -7.01
C ILE A 76 -1.36 -0.22 -7.51
N ASP A 77 -1.64 0.71 -8.44
CA ASP A 77 -2.98 0.91 -9.01
C ASP A 77 -2.91 1.64 -10.34
N SER A 78 -4.04 1.71 -11.05
CA SER A 78 -4.15 2.42 -12.33
C SER A 78 -5.55 2.93 -12.61
N VAL A 79 -5.64 4.04 -13.34
CA VAL A 79 -6.88 4.67 -13.79
C VAL A 79 -6.73 5.15 -15.24
N ARG A 80 -7.85 5.42 -15.92
CA ARG A 80 -7.84 6.11 -17.21
C ARG A 80 -8.31 7.55 -17.07
N THR A 81 -7.76 8.42 -17.93
CA THR A 81 -8.23 9.81 -18.00
C THR A 81 -9.67 9.88 -18.55
N ASP A 82 -10.45 10.78 -17.97
CA ASP A 82 -11.82 11.08 -18.41
C ASP A 82 -11.83 11.92 -19.71
N ALA A 83 -13.02 12.29 -20.19
CA ALA A 83 -13.22 13.12 -21.39
C ALA A 83 -12.57 14.53 -21.27
N ASN A 84 -12.23 14.98 -20.07
CA ASN A 84 -11.56 16.24 -19.80
C ASN A 84 -10.05 16.06 -19.56
N GLY A 85 -9.51 14.86 -19.81
CA GLY A 85 -8.12 14.51 -19.55
C GLY A 85 -7.78 14.35 -18.05
N LYS A 86 -8.76 14.37 -17.15
CA LYS A 86 -8.53 14.30 -15.72
C LYS A 86 -8.36 12.86 -15.25
N TYR A 87 -7.48 12.70 -14.26
CA TYR A 87 -7.34 11.44 -13.52
C TYR A 87 -7.28 11.69 -12.01
N GLN A 88 -7.67 10.68 -11.26
CA GLN A 88 -7.57 10.65 -9.79
C GLN A 88 -7.30 9.22 -9.36
N LEU A 89 -6.20 9.01 -8.64
CA LEU A 89 -5.70 7.71 -8.24
C LEU A 89 -5.36 7.71 -6.75
N PRO A 90 -6.10 6.98 -5.91
CA PRO A 90 -5.76 6.80 -4.51
C PRO A 90 -4.62 5.79 -4.38
N LEU A 91 -3.67 6.05 -3.49
CA LEU A 91 -2.57 5.17 -3.14
C LEU A 91 -2.49 4.98 -1.64
N ILE A 92 -2.28 3.74 -1.21
CA ILE A 92 -1.96 3.43 0.18
C ILE A 92 -0.57 2.79 0.16
N LEU A 93 0.37 3.41 0.83
CA LEU A 93 1.75 2.94 0.94
C LEU A 93 2.05 2.55 2.39
N ASP A 94 2.82 1.46 2.53
CA ASP A 94 3.47 1.14 3.79
C ASP A 94 4.59 2.15 4.02
N GLY A 95 4.44 2.98 5.05
CA GLY A 95 5.42 4.03 5.30
C GLY A 95 5.03 5.03 6.37
N PHE A 96 5.99 5.85 6.74
CA PHE A 96 5.86 6.82 7.84
C PHE A 96 5.73 8.26 7.37
N THR A 97 6.09 8.55 6.13
CA THR A 97 6.24 9.94 5.69
C THR A 97 5.91 10.14 4.21
N GLN A 98 5.74 11.39 3.83
CA GLN A 98 5.66 11.83 2.44
C GLN A 98 6.85 11.35 1.58
N LYS A 99 8.04 11.10 2.19
CA LYS A 99 9.23 10.62 1.47
C LYS A 99 9.06 9.23 0.86
N ASP A 100 8.08 8.46 1.31
CA ASP A 100 7.81 7.14 0.75
C ASP A 100 7.31 7.23 -0.69
N LEU A 101 6.75 8.38 -1.10
CA LEU A 101 6.41 8.66 -2.49
C LEU A 101 7.64 8.73 -3.43
N ASN A 102 8.84 8.95 -2.88
CA ASN A 102 10.08 9.00 -3.66
C ASN A 102 10.44 7.67 -4.34
N ARG A 103 9.86 6.56 -3.86
CA ARG A 103 10.00 5.24 -4.48
C ARG A 103 9.03 5.02 -5.63
N CYS A 104 8.11 5.95 -5.84
CA CYS A 104 7.02 5.79 -6.80
C CYS A 104 7.29 6.56 -8.10
N LYS A 105 6.83 5.96 -9.20
CA LYS A 105 6.77 6.60 -10.52
C LYS A 105 5.36 6.56 -11.06
N LEU A 106 4.97 7.64 -11.70
CA LEU A 106 3.75 7.71 -12.49
C LEU A 106 4.09 7.31 -13.92
N ILE A 107 3.47 6.25 -14.39
CA ILE A 107 3.64 5.74 -15.76
C ILE A 107 2.38 6.09 -16.53
N VAL A 108 2.56 6.76 -17.66
CA VAL A 108 1.47 7.25 -18.51
C VAL A 108 1.57 6.54 -19.85
N GLU A 109 0.55 5.75 -20.18
CA GLU A 109 0.54 4.88 -21.36
C GLU A 109 -0.69 5.14 -22.22
N ASP A 110 -0.45 5.37 -23.49
CA ASP A 110 -1.47 5.31 -24.51
C ASP A 110 -1.73 3.84 -24.87
N THR A 111 -2.91 3.36 -24.49
CA THR A 111 -3.30 1.95 -24.65
C THR A 111 -4.57 1.74 -25.49
N ASP A 112 -5.17 2.83 -25.99
CA ASP A 112 -6.34 2.77 -26.89
C ASP A 112 -5.97 3.04 -28.35
N GLY A 113 -4.69 3.30 -28.63
CA GLY A 113 -4.15 3.50 -29.95
C GLY A 113 -4.71 4.77 -30.61
N ALA A 114 -5.16 4.65 -31.86
CA ALA A 114 -5.62 5.81 -32.63
C ALA A 114 -7.00 6.35 -32.24
N GLU A 115 -7.71 5.75 -31.27
CA GLU A 115 -9.09 6.10 -30.93
C GLU A 115 -9.21 7.56 -30.44
N ASN A 116 -8.26 8.00 -29.58
CA ASN A 116 -8.21 9.36 -29.05
C ASN A 116 -6.95 10.13 -29.49
N GLY A 117 -6.26 9.64 -30.49
CA GLY A 117 -4.95 10.11 -30.95
C GLY A 117 -3.83 9.19 -30.48
N GLU A 118 -2.69 9.21 -31.15
CA GLU A 118 -1.53 8.39 -30.78
C GLU A 118 -0.50 9.23 -30.02
N PHE A 119 -0.12 8.81 -28.82
CA PHE A 119 0.79 9.52 -27.96
C PHE A 119 1.98 8.64 -27.52
N GLU A 120 3.11 9.30 -27.28
CA GLU A 120 4.27 8.64 -26.67
C GLU A 120 3.98 8.35 -25.19
N ASN A 121 4.45 7.19 -24.72
CA ASN A 121 4.40 6.89 -23.29
C ASN A 121 5.38 7.76 -22.52
N ASP A 122 5.03 8.12 -21.28
CA ASP A 122 5.88 8.92 -20.41
C ASP A 122 6.00 8.30 -19.01
N THR A 123 7.07 8.68 -18.31
CA THR A 123 7.37 8.23 -16.95
C THR A 123 7.84 9.39 -16.09
N ILE A 124 7.08 9.72 -15.06
CA ILE A 124 7.34 10.83 -14.18
C ILE A 124 7.76 10.29 -12.80
N ASN A 125 8.91 10.74 -12.30
CA ASN A 125 9.31 10.42 -10.94
C ASN A 125 8.52 11.29 -9.97
N LEU A 126 7.90 10.67 -8.96
CA LEU A 126 7.16 11.39 -7.92
C LEU A 126 8.08 11.92 -6.81
N ASN A 127 9.39 11.78 -7.00
CA ASN A 127 10.40 12.30 -6.09
C ASN A 127 10.43 13.84 -6.15
N GLY A 128 10.12 14.47 -5.03
CA GLY A 128 10.13 15.93 -4.92
C GLY A 128 8.82 16.61 -5.27
N GLU A 129 7.79 15.86 -5.67
CA GLU A 129 6.45 16.41 -5.84
C GLU A 129 5.92 16.92 -4.49
N GLU A 130 5.30 18.09 -4.52
CA GLU A 130 4.75 18.71 -3.31
C GLU A 130 3.43 18.01 -2.95
N ALA A 131 3.41 17.38 -1.77
CA ALA A 131 2.23 16.75 -1.23
C ALA A 131 1.55 17.62 -0.17
N LYS A 132 0.34 18.03 -0.46
CA LYS A 132 -0.49 18.81 0.47
C LYS A 132 -1.23 17.86 1.42
N LYS A 133 -0.99 18.02 2.73
CA LYS A 133 -1.72 17.25 3.74
C LYS A 133 -3.21 17.60 3.72
N ILE A 134 -4.08 16.59 3.61
CA ILE A 134 -5.53 16.73 3.57
C ILE A 134 -6.23 16.05 4.74
N LYS A 135 -5.52 15.15 5.47
CA LYS A 135 -6.04 14.50 6.67
C LYS A 135 -4.91 14.22 7.66
N ASP A 136 -5.17 14.42 8.94
CA ASP A 136 -4.22 14.08 10.00
C ASP A 136 -4.16 12.58 10.25
N GLY A 137 -3.00 12.13 10.72
CA GLY A 137 -2.79 10.75 11.10
C GLY A 137 -3.30 10.46 12.50
N GLU A 138 -3.60 9.17 12.77
CA GLU A 138 -3.94 8.65 14.07
C GLU A 138 -3.43 7.22 14.20
N GLY A 139 -2.72 6.90 15.28
CA GLY A 139 -2.14 5.57 15.52
C GLY A 139 -1.15 5.17 14.44
N TRP A 140 -1.44 4.10 13.71
CA TRP A 140 -0.61 3.59 12.61
C TRP A 140 -0.89 4.24 11.26
N PHE A 141 -1.91 5.07 11.17
CA PHE A 141 -2.21 5.86 9.98
C PHE A 141 -1.50 7.21 10.06
N ASN A 142 -0.59 7.50 9.15
CA ASN A 142 0.25 8.70 9.14
C ASN A 142 -0.37 9.90 8.40
N GLY A 143 -1.64 9.79 8.06
CA GLY A 143 -2.40 10.84 7.40
C GLY A 143 -2.56 10.63 5.90
N ALA A 144 -3.34 11.53 5.28
CA ALA A 144 -3.54 11.53 3.85
C ALA A 144 -3.01 12.83 3.23
N TYR A 145 -2.46 12.69 2.01
CA TYR A 145 -1.85 13.75 1.25
C TYR A 145 -2.39 13.79 -0.17
N GLU A 146 -2.53 14.96 -0.71
CA GLU A 146 -2.90 15.21 -2.10
C GLU A 146 -1.66 15.64 -2.89
N VAL A 147 -1.45 15.02 -4.05
CA VAL A 147 -0.35 15.34 -4.96
C VAL A 147 -0.95 15.63 -6.34
N ASN A 148 -0.60 16.78 -6.92
CA ASN A 148 -1.09 17.18 -8.22
C ASN A 148 0.03 17.06 -9.26
N VAL A 149 -0.16 16.20 -10.26
CA VAL A 149 0.82 15.94 -11.31
C VAL A 149 0.14 16.09 -12.68
N ASP A 150 0.34 17.23 -13.32
CA ASP A 150 -0.13 17.44 -14.69
C ASP A 150 0.88 16.88 -15.69
N VAL A 151 0.36 16.23 -16.73
CA VAL A 151 1.17 15.53 -17.74
C VAL A 151 0.93 16.12 -19.12
N LYS A 152 2.01 16.35 -19.87
CA LYS A 152 1.95 16.80 -21.23
C LYS A 152 2.54 15.76 -22.18
N LEU A 153 1.69 15.11 -22.97
CA LEU A 153 2.09 14.05 -23.88
C LEU A 153 2.45 14.58 -25.27
N LYS A 154 3.44 13.96 -25.89
CA LYS A 154 3.82 14.19 -27.27
C LYS A 154 3.03 13.25 -28.18
N LYS A 155 2.59 13.78 -29.31
CA LYS A 155 2.01 12.98 -30.40
C LYS A 155 3.10 12.15 -31.08
N LYS A 156 2.76 10.90 -31.44
CA LYS A 156 3.59 10.04 -32.31
C LYS A 156 3.56 10.48 -33.75
#